data_cd039d461b149f1789fc82575e30d92e
#
_entry.id   cd039d461b149f1789fc82575e30d92e
#
_cell.length_a   1.000
_cell.length_b   1.000
_cell.length_c   1.000
_cell.angle_alpha   90.00
_cell.angle_beta   90.00
_cell.angle_gamma   90.00
#
_symmetry.space_group_name_H-M   'P 1'
#
loop_
_entity.id
_entity.type
_entity.pdbx_description
1 polymer ?
#
loop_
_entity_poly.entity_id
_entity_poly.type
_entity_poly.pdbx_seq_one_letter_code
_entity_poly.pdbx_strand_id
1 'polypeptide(L)'
;NRGDAFYRKQDFQSAIKDYDKAITLNPNYLKAFYNRGLSYASVEEYEKAVEDFTKVIKLKADFAEAYHLRGLAFEYAGSISSAITDYQKALELNPELTEAKTHLESAKAKKDQEGKGGGEGGTADIKMLTKPNMTFNDVAGMAKMKEEIREAVVYPMRNPELARKYGKLGGGGILMYGPPGCGKSFIVKAAAGECQSGFINAKLSDLLDMYVGNTEKNIHKVFELARKNTPCILFFDEVDAIGGRRDQQEGQQYMKMAVNQMLYEMDGVEANNQNVLIIAATNAPWDVDPALRRSGRFSKTIYLPEPDRTSRIAILKMHAKKRPLGLWIPFSFLGLATEAYASSDLKAIVDDASTIPWREAFMGIEKKTEELLKGGMAKEQAEELAKKQVKQRPVTLGDFVAAIAKKRSSLPPWYEQAKKQIGKQEELTIIDGKEHKKITDSKMGPGEKEAFRDLLSVINKRNQWYDKISVTIVKQVPLFFLRIVVFITEGGRIK
;
A
#
# COMPACT_ATOMS: atom_id res chain seq x y z
N ASN A 1 -8.71 28.83 -39.53
CA ASN A 1 -7.99 27.65 -39.96
C ASN A 1 -8.85 26.41 -39.82
N ARG A 2 -8.54 25.31 -40.58
CA ARG A 2 -9.41 24.13 -40.67
C ARG A 2 -9.50 23.42 -39.31
N GLY A 3 -8.42 23.28 -38.57
CA GLY A 3 -8.41 22.69 -37.20
C GLY A 3 -9.33 23.45 -36.22
N ASP A 4 -9.33 24.79 -36.28
CA ASP A 4 -10.22 25.60 -35.43
C ASP A 4 -11.72 25.40 -35.83
N ALA A 5 -12.00 25.09 -37.09
CA ALA A 5 -13.36 24.77 -37.54
C ALA A 5 -13.82 23.39 -37.02
N PHE A 6 -12.93 22.38 -37.04
CA PHE A 6 -13.21 21.08 -36.43
C PHE A 6 -13.41 21.20 -34.94
N TYR A 7 -12.57 21.95 -34.20
CA TYR A 7 -12.73 22.21 -32.79
C TYR A 7 -14.11 22.80 -32.44
N ARG A 8 -14.53 23.84 -33.20
CA ARG A 8 -15.87 24.47 -33.04
C ARG A 8 -17.03 23.51 -33.34
N LYS A 9 -16.82 22.51 -34.19
CA LYS A 9 -17.78 21.43 -34.47
C LYS A 9 -17.70 20.26 -33.45
N GLN A 10 -16.88 20.39 -32.43
CA GLN A 10 -16.60 19.37 -31.43
C GLN A 10 -15.99 18.06 -32.00
N ASP A 11 -15.47 18.09 -33.21
CA ASP A 11 -14.69 17.02 -33.81
C ASP A 11 -13.21 17.19 -33.39
N PHE A 12 -12.95 16.89 -32.11
CA PHE A 12 -11.65 17.11 -31.49
C PHE A 12 -10.55 16.23 -32.11
N GLN A 13 -10.89 15.00 -32.54
CA GLN A 13 -9.93 14.10 -33.16
C GLN A 13 -9.42 14.62 -34.52
N SER A 14 -10.32 15.19 -35.34
CA SER A 14 -9.93 15.82 -36.61
C SER A 14 -9.17 17.12 -36.36
N ALA A 15 -9.53 17.87 -35.31
CA ALA A 15 -8.82 19.08 -34.93
C ALA A 15 -7.37 18.76 -34.52
N ILE A 16 -7.15 17.73 -33.69
CA ILE A 16 -5.81 17.27 -33.26
C ILE A 16 -4.95 16.93 -34.46
N LYS A 17 -5.47 16.14 -35.41
CA LYS A 17 -4.73 15.77 -36.64
C LYS A 17 -4.28 16.98 -37.46
N ASP A 18 -5.11 18.02 -37.53
CA ASP A 18 -4.78 19.24 -38.27
C ASP A 18 -3.79 20.13 -37.52
N TYR A 19 -3.88 20.18 -36.18
CA TYR A 19 -2.87 20.87 -35.36
C TYR A 19 -1.53 20.14 -35.39
N ASP A 20 -1.50 18.80 -35.43
CA ASP A 20 -0.28 17.99 -35.60
C ASP A 20 0.45 18.39 -36.88
N LYS A 21 -0.26 18.50 -38.00
CA LYS A 21 0.30 18.96 -39.27
C LYS A 21 0.81 20.41 -39.17
N ALA A 22 0.08 21.29 -38.48
CA ALA A 22 0.51 22.67 -38.29
C ALA A 22 1.78 22.76 -37.44
N ILE A 23 1.91 21.96 -36.41
CA ILE A 23 3.10 21.86 -35.53
C ILE A 23 4.28 21.26 -36.30
N THR A 24 4.04 20.24 -37.13
CA THR A 24 5.09 19.67 -38.01
C THR A 24 5.64 20.72 -38.99
N LEU A 25 4.79 21.57 -39.52
CA LEU A 25 5.23 22.64 -40.42
C LEU A 25 5.89 23.82 -39.71
N ASN A 26 5.46 24.11 -38.48
CA ASN A 26 6.03 25.16 -37.64
C ASN A 26 6.11 24.68 -36.17
N PRO A 27 7.27 24.15 -35.71
CA PRO A 27 7.48 23.63 -34.35
C PRO A 27 7.38 24.68 -33.24
N ASN A 28 7.28 25.97 -33.57
CA ASN A 28 7.11 27.05 -32.60
C ASN A 28 5.73 27.75 -32.74
N TYR A 29 4.78 27.11 -33.38
CA TYR A 29 3.45 27.70 -33.59
C TYR A 29 2.60 27.61 -32.33
N LEU A 30 2.74 28.61 -31.45
CA LEU A 30 2.07 28.69 -30.12
C LEU A 30 0.58 28.38 -30.20
N LYS A 31 -0.16 28.99 -31.17
CA LYS A 31 -1.60 28.79 -31.29
C LYS A 31 -1.98 27.34 -31.59
N ALA A 32 -1.15 26.62 -32.35
CA ALA A 32 -1.42 25.22 -32.67
C ALA A 32 -1.27 24.33 -31.42
N PHE A 33 -0.22 24.52 -30.61
CA PHE A 33 -0.07 23.83 -29.33
C PHE A 33 -1.21 24.16 -28.37
N TYR A 34 -1.57 25.44 -28.23
CA TYR A 34 -2.66 25.87 -27.34
C TYR A 34 -3.98 25.19 -27.70
N ASN A 35 -4.37 25.24 -29.00
CA ASN A 35 -5.63 24.65 -29.44
C ASN A 35 -5.60 23.11 -29.45
N ARG A 36 -4.44 22.48 -29.68
CA ARG A 36 -4.29 21.03 -29.57
C ARG A 36 -4.40 20.59 -28.11
N GLY A 37 -3.79 21.32 -27.17
CA GLY A 37 -3.95 21.10 -25.75
C GLY A 37 -5.39 21.18 -25.27
N LEU A 38 -6.16 22.18 -25.77
CA LEU A 38 -7.59 22.24 -25.49
C LEU A 38 -8.36 21.07 -26.11
N SER A 39 -7.98 20.61 -27.30
CA SER A 39 -8.59 19.43 -27.92
C SER A 39 -8.31 18.17 -27.17
N TYR A 40 -7.06 17.97 -26.69
CA TYR A 40 -6.70 16.85 -25.83
C TYR A 40 -7.46 16.86 -24.50
N ALA A 41 -7.59 18.01 -23.86
CA ALA A 41 -8.38 18.14 -22.63
C ALA A 41 -9.86 17.79 -22.86
N SER A 42 -10.42 18.14 -24.03
CA SER A 42 -11.81 17.83 -24.41
C SER A 42 -12.07 16.35 -24.69
N VAL A 43 -11.03 15.56 -24.99
CA VAL A 43 -11.10 14.10 -25.15
C VAL A 43 -10.50 13.34 -23.93
N GLU A 44 -10.36 14.04 -22.82
CA GLU A 44 -9.86 13.51 -21.53
C GLU A 44 -8.41 12.98 -21.56
N GLU A 45 -7.62 13.34 -22.59
CA GLU A 45 -6.19 13.02 -22.68
C GLU A 45 -5.37 14.12 -21.98
N TYR A 46 -5.53 14.21 -20.63
CA TYR A 46 -5.03 15.33 -19.84
C TYR A 46 -3.49 15.43 -19.83
N GLU A 47 -2.77 14.32 -19.87
CA GLU A 47 -1.31 14.29 -19.90
C GLU A 47 -0.78 14.97 -21.18
N LYS A 48 -1.38 14.68 -22.34
CA LYS A 48 -1.01 15.32 -23.60
C LYS A 48 -1.37 16.81 -23.61
N ALA A 49 -2.48 17.17 -22.97
CA ALA A 49 -2.84 18.58 -22.79
C ALA A 49 -1.78 19.33 -21.96
N VAL A 50 -1.28 18.71 -20.87
CA VAL A 50 -0.21 19.27 -20.04
C VAL A 50 1.07 19.47 -20.85
N GLU A 51 1.46 18.52 -21.71
CA GLU A 51 2.64 18.65 -22.57
C GLU A 51 2.51 19.86 -23.52
N ASP A 52 1.35 19.99 -24.16
CA ASP A 52 1.08 21.08 -25.10
C ASP A 52 1.06 22.45 -24.40
N PHE A 53 0.36 22.58 -23.26
CA PHE A 53 0.39 23.83 -22.50
C PHE A 53 1.78 24.13 -21.92
N THR A 54 2.58 23.12 -21.58
CA THR A 54 3.97 23.32 -21.19
C THR A 54 4.80 23.88 -22.32
N LYS A 55 4.56 23.44 -23.57
CA LYS A 55 5.22 24.01 -24.75
C LYS A 55 4.78 25.44 -24.99
N VAL A 56 3.48 25.75 -24.81
CA VAL A 56 2.93 27.12 -24.89
C VAL A 56 3.66 28.04 -23.87
N ILE A 57 3.78 27.62 -22.62
CA ILE A 57 4.47 28.37 -21.56
C ILE A 57 5.94 28.58 -21.87
N LYS A 58 6.62 27.57 -22.44
CA LYS A 58 8.01 27.73 -22.91
C LYS A 58 8.16 28.74 -24.04
N LEU A 59 7.17 28.86 -24.92
CA LEU A 59 7.16 29.83 -26.01
C LEU A 59 6.75 31.23 -25.56
N LYS A 60 5.89 31.33 -24.53
CA LYS A 60 5.41 32.56 -23.94
C LYS A 60 5.19 32.42 -22.45
N ALA A 61 6.20 32.79 -21.64
CA ALA A 61 6.23 32.57 -20.19
C ALA A 61 5.27 33.46 -19.39
N ASP A 62 4.75 34.53 -19.97
CA ASP A 62 3.80 35.48 -19.37
C ASP A 62 2.34 35.22 -19.76
N PHE A 63 2.03 34.02 -20.26
CA PHE A 63 0.69 33.67 -20.73
C PHE A 63 -0.15 33.04 -19.61
N ALA A 64 -0.83 33.88 -18.80
CA ALA A 64 -1.60 33.48 -17.63
C ALA A 64 -2.63 32.35 -17.91
N GLU A 65 -3.36 32.45 -19.03
CA GLU A 65 -4.36 31.46 -19.43
C GLU A 65 -3.75 30.07 -19.69
N ALA A 66 -2.50 30.02 -20.20
CA ALA A 66 -1.83 28.75 -20.40
C ALA A 66 -1.46 28.06 -19.08
N TYR A 67 -1.06 28.81 -18.06
CA TYR A 67 -0.89 28.27 -16.70
C TYR A 67 -2.21 27.80 -16.11
N HIS A 68 -3.29 28.59 -16.24
CA HIS A 68 -4.61 28.20 -15.76
C HIS A 68 -5.09 26.90 -16.41
N LEU A 69 -4.99 26.77 -17.74
CA LEU A 69 -5.41 25.56 -18.46
C LEU A 69 -4.54 24.35 -18.17
N ARG A 70 -3.22 24.54 -17.97
CA ARG A 70 -2.34 23.46 -17.52
C ARG A 70 -2.69 23.04 -16.10
N GLY A 71 -3.00 23.97 -15.22
CA GLY A 71 -3.51 23.70 -13.87
C GLY A 71 -4.80 22.88 -13.90
N LEU A 72 -5.74 23.20 -14.77
CA LEU A 72 -6.96 22.41 -14.99
C LEU A 72 -6.62 20.98 -15.45
N ALA A 73 -5.75 20.84 -16.44
CA ALA A 73 -5.32 19.54 -16.93
C ALA A 73 -4.64 18.72 -15.82
N PHE A 74 -3.81 19.35 -14.97
CA PHE A 74 -3.23 18.70 -13.78
C PHE A 74 -4.29 18.30 -12.76
N GLU A 75 -5.31 19.14 -12.54
CA GLU A 75 -6.39 18.82 -11.60
C GLU A 75 -7.18 17.58 -12.04
N TYR A 76 -7.55 17.51 -13.33
CA TYR A 76 -8.24 16.35 -13.89
C TYR A 76 -7.35 15.09 -13.98
N ALA A 77 -6.04 15.26 -14.15
CA ALA A 77 -5.06 14.18 -14.05
C ALA A 77 -4.74 13.75 -12.59
N GLY A 78 -5.43 14.33 -11.59
CA GLY A 78 -5.24 13.99 -10.16
C GLY A 78 -4.04 14.67 -9.49
N SER A 79 -3.31 15.54 -10.18
CA SER A 79 -2.12 16.24 -9.69
C SER A 79 -2.48 17.58 -9.04
N ILE A 80 -3.23 17.54 -7.93
CA ILE A 80 -3.80 18.74 -7.27
C ILE A 80 -2.75 19.77 -6.85
N SER A 81 -1.59 19.35 -6.37
CA SER A 81 -0.51 20.27 -5.97
C SER A 81 0.11 21.02 -7.14
N SER A 82 0.30 20.35 -8.29
CA SER A 82 0.77 20.99 -9.52
C SER A 82 -0.26 21.99 -10.04
N ALA A 83 -1.55 21.63 -9.97
CA ALA A 83 -2.66 22.52 -10.31
C ALA A 83 -2.65 23.79 -9.46
N ILE A 84 -2.50 23.68 -8.13
CA ILE A 84 -2.41 24.83 -7.22
C ILE A 84 -1.25 25.75 -7.60
N THR A 85 -0.09 25.21 -7.90
CA THR A 85 1.10 25.98 -8.30
C THR A 85 0.85 26.75 -9.59
N ASP A 86 0.24 26.11 -10.57
CA ASP A 86 -0.08 26.74 -11.85
C ASP A 86 -1.20 27.79 -11.72
N TYR A 87 -2.22 27.56 -10.92
CA TYR A 87 -3.25 28.58 -10.63
C TYR A 87 -2.68 29.79 -9.92
N GLN A 88 -1.77 29.57 -8.96
CA GLN A 88 -1.05 30.68 -8.29
C GLN A 88 -0.23 31.48 -9.30
N LYS A 89 0.48 30.81 -10.19
CA LYS A 89 1.27 31.48 -11.24
C LYS A 89 0.40 32.23 -12.25
N ALA A 90 -0.75 31.68 -12.62
CA ALA A 90 -1.72 32.34 -13.46
C ALA A 90 -2.22 33.65 -12.82
N LEU A 91 -2.50 33.64 -11.52
CA LEU A 91 -2.94 34.83 -10.78
C LEU A 91 -1.83 35.84 -10.50
N GLU A 92 -0.56 35.40 -10.38
CA GLU A 92 0.59 36.32 -10.33
C GLU A 92 0.72 37.12 -11.66
N LEU A 93 0.47 36.45 -12.80
CA LEU A 93 0.55 37.07 -14.13
C LEU A 93 -0.69 37.89 -14.48
N ASN A 94 -1.87 37.44 -14.04
CA ASN A 94 -3.14 38.10 -14.25
C ASN A 94 -4.05 37.96 -13.00
N PRO A 95 -4.03 38.94 -12.07
CA PRO A 95 -4.84 38.88 -10.85
C PRO A 95 -6.37 38.92 -11.09
N GLU A 96 -6.79 39.38 -12.25
CA GLU A 96 -8.22 39.50 -12.65
C GLU A 96 -8.78 38.17 -13.20
N LEU A 97 -7.96 37.09 -13.30
CA LEU A 97 -8.42 35.80 -13.84
C LEU A 97 -9.27 35.07 -12.80
N THR A 98 -10.55 35.47 -12.71
CA THR A 98 -11.51 34.98 -11.70
C THR A 98 -11.67 33.46 -11.73
N GLU A 99 -11.61 32.84 -12.91
CA GLU A 99 -11.66 31.37 -13.06
C GLU A 99 -10.49 30.68 -12.36
N ALA A 100 -9.27 31.19 -12.54
CA ALA A 100 -8.10 30.62 -11.85
C ALA A 100 -8.19 30.76 -10.33
N LYS A 101 -8.80 31.85 -9.81
CA LYS A 101 -9.05 32.06 -8.39
C LYS A 101 -10.02 31.03 -7.84
N THR A 102 -11.15 30.82 -8.53
CA THR A 102 -12.16 29.82 -8.13
C THR A 102 -11.58 28.40 -8.12
N HIS A 103 -10.81 28.05 -9.17
CA HIS A 103 -10.15 26.75 -9.24
C HIS A 103 -9.06 26.59 -8.17
N LEU A 104 -8.30 27.64 -7.87
CA LEU A 104 -7.32 27.64 -6.80
C LEU A 104 -7.98 27.36 -5.43
N GLU A 105 -9.08 28.03 -5.12
CA GLU A 105 -9.83 27.82 -3.86
C GLU A 105 -10.41 26.41 -3.79
N SER A 106 -11.00 25.91 -4.89
CA SER A 106 -11.49 24.53 -4.98
C SER A 106 -10.38 23.50 -4.81
N ALA A 107 -9.26 23.69 -5.53
CA ALA A 107 -8.12 22.78 -5.44
C ALA A 107 -7.47 22.79 -4.04
N LYS A 108 -7.39 23.94 -3.36
CA LYS A 108 -6.96 24.03 -1.97
C LYS A 108 -7.92 23.31 -1.03
N ALA A 109 -9.24 23.48 -1.21
CA ALA A 109 -10.24 22.79 -0.41
C ALA A 109 -10.19 21.26 -0.61
N LYS A 110 -9.98 20.78 -1.84
CA LYS A 110 -9.74 19.35 -2.14
C LYS A 110 -8.48 18.86 -1.44
N LYS A 111 -7.38 19.62 -1.52
CA LYS A 111 -6.12 19.31 -0.85
C LYS A 111 -6.29 19.25 0.68
N ASP A 112 -7.06 20.15 1.28
CA ASP A 112 -7.34 20.16 2.72
C ASP A 112 -8.25 19.00 3.14
N GLN A 113 -9.13 18.53 2.28
CA GLN A 113 -9.95 17.33 2.49
C GLN A 113 -9.11 16.04 2.33
N GLU A 114 -8.21 15.99 1.36
CA GLU A 114 -7.22 14.93 1.19
C GLU A 114 -6.19 14.95 2.33
N GLY A 115 -5.84 16.09 2.90
CA GLY A 115 -4.97 16.26 4.07
C GLY A 115 -5.54 15.68 5.37
N LYS A 116 -6.84 15.39 5.43
CA LYS A 116 -7.45 14.54 6.47
C LYS A 116 -7.43 13.05 6.14
N GLY A 117 -7.01 12.68 4.92
CA GLY A 117 -6.88 11.34 4.38
C GLY A 117 -5.68 11.17 3.45
N GLY A 118 -4.53 11.72 3.77
CA GLY A 118 -3.19 11.42 3.23
C GLY A 118 -2.92 11.75 1.75
N GLY A 119 -1.94 12.60 1.50
CA GLY A 119 -1.06 12.57 0.32
C GLY A 119 -1.05 13.80 -0.59
N GLU A 120 -0.04 14.66 -0.40
CA GLU A 120 0.32 15.76 -1.31
C GLU A 120 1.14 15.26 -2.50
N GLY A 121 0.67 15.54 -3.72
CA GLY A 121 1.49 15.48 -4.93
C GLY A 121 2.17 16.83 -5.17
N GLY A 122 3.46 16.84 -5.10
CA GLY A 122 4.33 17.98 -5.40
C GLY A 122 5.56 17.92 -4.53
N THR A 123 6.73 17.47 -5.10
CA THR A 123 7.94 17.09 -4.35
C THR A 123 7.52 16.35 -3.09
N ALA A 124 7.49 15.00 -3.12
CA ALA A 124 7.09 14.22 -1.97
C ALA A 124 7.73 14.85 -0.73
N ASP A 125 6.96 15.60 0.05
CA ASP A 125 7.31 15.93 1.41
C ASP A 125 7.27 14.59 2.14
N ILE A 126 8.40 13.88 2.02
CA ILE A 126 8.63 12.60 2.65
C ILE A 126 8.56 12.92 4.11
N LYS A 127 7.36 12.71 4.66
CA LYS A 127 7.03 13.07 6.04
C LYS A 127 7.92 12.23 6.91
N MET A 128 9.04 12.80 7.35
CA MET A 128 9.89 12.20 8.33
C MET A 128 9.04 12.01 9.58
N LEU A 129 8.69 10.76 9.87
CA LEU A 129 8.05 10.45 11.14
C LEU A 129 9.09 10.72 12.21
N THR A 130 8.87 11.80 13.02
CA THR A 130 9.59 11.99 14.27
C THR A 130 9.56 10.69 15.04
N LYS A 131 10.70 10.22 15.55
CA LYS A 131 10.92 8.99 16.32
C LYS A 131 9.62 8.27 16.71
N PRO A 132 9.29 7.11 16.12
CA PRO A 132 8.02 6.45 16.39
C PRO A 132 7.89 6.13 17.89
N ASN A 133 6.77 6.51 18.51
CA ASN A 133 6.48 6.15 19.92
C ASN A 133 6.08 4.67 20.10
N MET A 134 6.29 3.86 19.07
CA MET A 134 5.94 2.44 19.01
C MET A 134 7.18 1.60 19.24
N THR A 135 7.04 0.55 20.05
CA THR A 135 8.12 -0.41 20.37
C THR A 135 7.67 -1.84 20.06
N PHE A 136 8.55 -2.83 20.23
CA PHE A 136 8.17 -4.22 20.10
C PHE A 136 7.12 -4.71 21.13
N ASN A 137 6.85 -3.94 22.16
CA ASN A 137 5.75 -4.22 23.10
C ASN A 137 4.38 -4.01 22.43
N ASP A 138 4.31 -3.13 21.45
CA ASP A 138 3.09 -2.83 20.68
C ASP A 138 2.85 -3.85 19.56
N VAL A 139 3.83 -4.69 19.25
CA VAL A 139 3.74 -5.78 18.27
C VAL A 139 3.29 -7.05 18.99
N ALA A 140 2.11 -7.54 18.66
CA ALA A 140 1.56 -8.74 19.30
C ALA A 140 2.28 -10.02 18.82
N GLY A 141 2.77 -10.84 19.75
CA GLY A 141 3.43 -12.13 19.46
C GLY A 141 4.77 -11.97 18.71
N MET A 142 5.07 -12.92 17.81
CA MET A 142 6.22 -12.91 16.88
C MET A 142 7.60 -12.87 17.59
N ALA A 143 7.76 -13.57 18.73
CA ALA A 143 8.95 -13.48 19.59
C ALA A 143 10.27 -13.77 18.84
N LYS A 144 10.31 -14.83 18.03
CA LYS A 144 11.50 -15.20 17.24
C LYS A 144 11.84 -14.11 16.22
N MET A 145 10.84 -13.59 15.52
CA MET A 145 11.03 -12.54 14.52
C MET A 145 11.51 -11.23 15.16
N LYS A 146 10.95 -10.87 16.32
CA LYS A 146 11.42 -9.69 17.06
C LYS A 146 12.90 -9.81 17.43
N GLU A 147 13.36 -10.99 17.86
CA GLU A 147 14.76 -11.20 18.19
C GLU A 147 15.65 -11.12 16.95
N GLU A 148 15.25 -11.74 15.86
CA GLU A 148 15.98 -11.64 14.59
C GLU A 148 16.11 -10.18 14.10
N ILE A 149 15.05 -9.38 14.27
CA ILE A 149 15.08 -7.96 13.92
C ILE A 149 15.91 -7.16 14.94
N ARG A 150 15.90 -7.52 16.23
CA ARG A 150 16.81 -6.91 17.22
C ARG A 150 18.27 -7.11 16.81
N GLU A 151 18.65 -8.32 16.48
CA GLU A 151 20.01 -8.64 16.05
C GLU A 151 20.38 -7.93 14.72
N ALA A 152 19.43 -7.86 13.79
CA ALA A 152 19.68 -7.31 12.46
C ALA A 152 19.66 -5.78 12.40
N VAL A 153 18.84 -5.15 13.24
CA VAL A 153 18.50 -3.71 13.17
C VAL A 153 18.86 -3.00 14.48
N VAL A 154 18.29 -3.46 15.61
CA VAL A 154 18.33 -2.69 16.86
C VAL A 154 19.74 -2.66 17.46
N TYR A 155 20.40 -3.82 17.56
CA TYR A 155 21.73 -3.89 18.17
C TYR A 155 22.79 -3.12 17.38
N PRO A 156 22.88 -3.24 16.04
CA PRO A 156 23.81 -2.44 15.25
C PRO A 156 23.53 -0.93 15.32
N MET A 157 22.28 -0.52 15.33
CA MET A 157 21.91 0.89 15.41
C MET A 157 22.17 1.51 16.78
N ARG A 158 22.03 0.73 17.87
CA ARG A 158 22.35 1.20 19.24
C ARG A 158 23.84 1.27 19.53
N ASN A 159 24.64 0.37 18.93
CA ASN A 159 26.09 0.26 19.16
C ASN A 159 26.87 0.19 17.83
N PRO A 160 26.89 1.26 17.04
CA PRO A 160 27.49 1.24 15.70
C PRO A 160 28.98 0.93 15.70
N GLU A 161 29.74 1.38 16.70
CA GLU A 161 31.18 1.09 16.81
C GLU A 161 31.45 -0.39 17.04
N LEU A 162 30.72 -1.00 17.98
CA LEU A 162 30.81 -2.42 18.25
C LEU A 162 30.42 -3.25 17.02
N ALA A 163 29.34 -2.84 16.35
CA ALA A 163 28.88 -3.52 15.15
C ALA A 163 29.91 -3.44 14.01
N ARG A 164 30.60 -2.30 13.82
CA ARG A 164 31.71 -2.17 12.86
C ARG A 164 32.88 -3.10 13.21
N LYS A 165 33.29 -3.15 14.48
CA LYS A 165 34.38 -4.02 14.95
C LYS A 165 34.15 -5.48 14.61
N TYR A 166 32.89 -5.94 14.63
CA TYR A 166 32.52 -7.33 14.31
C TYR A 166 31.99 -7.51 12.87
N GLY A 167 32.17 -6.51 11.99
CA GLY A 167 31.69 -6.57 10.60
C GLY A 167 30.18 -6.68 10.44
N LYS A 168 29.40 -6.25 11.47
CA LYS A 168 27.94 -6.28 11.46
C LYS A 168 27.30 -5.01 10.88
N LEU A 169 28.06 -3.93 10.74
CA LEU A 169 27.75 -2.71 9.99
C LEU A 169 28.67 -2.65 8.78
N GLY A 170 28.48 -3.52 7.85
CA GLY A 170 29.14 -3.37 6.54
C GLY A 170 28.07 -3.02 5.53
N GLY A 171 28.16 -1.84 4.95
CA GLY A 171 27.31 -1.27 3.90
C GLY A 171 26.34 -2.25 3.24
N GLY A 172 25.06 -2.01 3.35
CA GLY A 172 24.04 -2.87 2.78
C GLY A 172 22.70 -2.71 3.48
N GLY A 173 21.64 -3.07 2.76
CA GLY A 173 20.27 -3.01 3.24
C GLY A 173 19.73 -4.37 3.64
N ILE A 174 18.55 -4.33 4.25
CA ILE A 174 17.76 -5.51 4.61
C ILE A 174 16.55 -5.57 3.70
N LEU A 175 16.36 -6.70 3.01
CA LEU A 175 15.12 -6.99 2.30
C LEU A 175 14.20 -7.82 3.18
N MET A 176 13.09 -7.22 3.62
CA MET A 176 12.04 -7.92 4.34
C MET A 176 10.97 -8.39 3.36
N TYR A 177 10.66 -9.67 3.36
CA TYR A 177 9.68 -10.23 2.44
C TYR A 177 8.71 -11.17 3.15
N GLY A 178 7.55 -11.38 2.54
CA GLY A 178 6.52 -12.27 3.08
C GLY A 178 5.12 -11.90 2.63
N PRO A 179 4.10 -12.65 3.06
CA PRO A 179 2.73 -12.44 2.59
C PRO A 179 2.20 -11.05 2.96
N PRO A 180 1.24 -10.53 2.18
CA PRO A 180 0.61 -9.25 2.46
C PRO A 180 -0.15 -9.30 3.80
N GLY A 181 -0.26 -8.14 4.45
CA GLY A 181 -1.02 -8.02 5.71
C GLY A 181 -0.40 -8.66 6.94
N CYS A 182 0.83 -9.20 6.88
CA CYS A 182 1.53 -9.80 8.03
C CYS A 182 2.28 -8.81 8.90
N GLY A 183 2.30 -7.50 8.55
CA GLY A 183 2.81 -6.45 9.43
C GLY A 183 4.28 -6.05 9.18
N LYS A 184 4.81 -6.19 7.96
CA LYS A 184 6.18 -5.79 7.60
C LYS A 184 6.49 -4.34 7.96
N SER A 185 5.71 -3.39 7.48
CA SER A 185 5.89 -1.96 7.77
C SER A 185 5.68 -1.64 9.25
N PHE A 186 4.80 -2.38 9.94
CA PHE A 186 4.51 -2.19 11.36
C PHE A 186 5.69 -2.60 12.25
N ILE A 187 6.33 -3.73 11.97
CA ILE A 187 7.46 -4.23 12.76
C ILE A 187 8.73 -3.39 12.54
N VAL A 188 8.92 -2.80 11.32
CA VAL A 188 10.04 -1.88 11.06
C VAL A 188 9.85 -0.57 11.81
N LYS A 189 8.63 -0.04 11.88
CA LYS A 189 8.30 1.11 12.73
C LYS A 189 8.59 0.84 14.20
N ALA A 190 8.23 -0.33 14.71
CA ALA A 190 8.50 -0.72 16.08
C ALA A 190 10.02 -0.83 16.35
N ALA A 191 10.77 -1.36 15.38
CA ALA A 191 12.24 -1.41 15.47
C ALA A 191 12.86 -0.01 15.52
N ALA A 192 12.37 0.93 14.71
CA ALA A 192 12.84 2.32 14.73
C ALA A 192 12.58 3.00 16.09
N GLY A 193 11.40 2.79 16.67
CA GLY A 193 11.09 3.30 18.00
C GLY A 193 11.91 2.64 19.10
N GLU A 194 12.16 1.33 18.98
CA GLU A 194 13.06 0.61 19.89
C GLU A 194 14.50 1.18 19.85
N CYS A 195 14.98 1.61 18.68
CA CYS A 195 16.29 2.24 18.49
C CYS A 195 16.30 3.72 18.86
N GLN A 196 15.14 4.36 19.03
CA GLN A 196 15.00 5.81 19.12
C GLN A 196 15.63 6.54 17.92
N SER A 197 15.67 5.91 16.76
CA SER A 197 16.22 6.46 15.51
C SER A 197 15.19 7.26 14.73
N GLY A 198 15.65 8.11 13.81
CA GLY A 198 14.79 8.69 12.78
C GLY A 198 14.18 7.58 11.92
N PHE A 199 12.97 7.79 11.42
CA PHE A 199 12.28 6.86 10.57
C PHE A 199 11.68 7.58 9.37
N ILE A 200 12.14 7.25 8.18
CA ILE A 200 11.62 7.75 6.91
C ILE A 200 10.92 6.59 6.22
N ASN A 201 9.61 6.74 5.99
CA ASN A 201 8.82 5.77 5.24
C ASN A 201 8.61 6.29 3.83
N ALA A 202 9.24 5.66 2.86
CA ALA A 202 9.14 5.98 1.46
C ALA A 202 8.41 4.85 0.72
N LYS A 203 7.19 5.12 0.25
CA LYS A 203 6.53 4.21 -0.70
C LYS A 203 7.12 4.45 -2.08
N LEU A 204 7.59 3.38 -2.72
CA LEU A 204 8.17 3.52 -4.06
C LEU A 204 7.14 3.95 -5.10
N SER A 205 5.89 3.54 -4.99
CA SER A 205 4.79 4.05 -5.81
C SER A 205 4.68 5.58 -5.79
N ASP A 206 4.95 6.20 -4.62
CA ASP A 206 4.83 7.64 -4.44
C ASP A 206 6.07 8.42 -4.93
N LEU A 207 7.19 7.71 -5.15
CA LEU A 207 8.44 8.27 -5.67
C LEU A 207 8.53 8.18 -7.20
N LEU A 208 7.78 7.25 -7.80
CA LEU A 208 7.73 7.09 -9.25
C LEU A 208 6.94 8.25 -9.87
N ASP A 209 7.55 8.90 -10.83
CA ASP A 209 6.93 9.97 -11.62
C ASP A 209 7.14 9.64 -13.09
N MET A 210 6.11 9.84 -13.91
CA MET A 210 6.19 9.62 -15.37
C MET A 210 7.11 10.63 -16.06
N TYR A 211 7.45 11.74 -15.40
CA TYR A 211 8.37 12.73 -15.95
C TYR A 211 9.84 12.31 -15.78
N VAL A 212 10.57 12.27 -16.88
CA VAL A 212 11.99 11.93 -16.92
C VAL A 212 12.79 12.82 -15.95
N GLY A 213 13.55 12.19 -15.05
CA GLY A 213 14.41 12.85 -14.09
C GLY A 213 13.78 13.23 -12.76
N ASN A 214 12.45 13.13 -12.58
CA ASN A 214 11.80 13.41 -11.30
C ASN A 214 11.94 12.22 -10.34
N THR A 215 11.79 11.01 -10.83
CA THR A 215 11.97 9.78 -10.02
C THR A 215 13.36 9.72 -9.39
N GLU A 216 14.44 9.99 -10.16
CA GLU A 216 15.79 9.98 -9.66
C GLU A 216 15.99 11.07 -8.59
N LYS A 217 15.48 12.28 -8.86
CA LYS A 217 15.54 13.39 -7.90
C LYS A 217 14.79 13.08 -6.60
N ASN A 218 13.64 12.42 -6.70
CA ASN A 218 12.84 12.04 -5.53
C ASN A 218 13.59 10.98 -4.70
N ILE A 219 14.13 9.95 -5.33
CA ILE A 219 14.96 8.94 -4.66
C ILE A 219 16.18 9.59 -4.00
N HIS A 220 16.92 10.45 -4.72
CA HIS A 220 18.08 11.16 -4.19
C HIS A 220 17.72 12.00 -2.94
N LYS A 221 16.63 12.78 -2.99
CA LYS A 221 16.16 13.58 -1.85
C LYS A 221 15.87 12.75 -0.61
N VAL A 222 15.27 11.56 -0.79
CA VAL A 222 14.98 10.64 0.32
C VAL A 222 16.26 10.19 1.00
N PHE A 223 17.28 9.81 0.23
CA PHE A 223 18.57 9.42 0.77
C PHE A 223 19.29 10.59 1.43
N GLU A 224 19.26 11.79 0.83
CA GLU A 224 19.79 13.00 1.47
C GLU A 224 19.13 13.30 2.80
N LEU A 225 17.77 13.20 2.86
CA LEU A 225 17.02 13.42 4.08
C LEU A 225 17.43 12.41 5.17
N ALA A 226 17.63 11.15 4.80
CA ALA A 226 18.10 10.12 5.73
C ALA A 226 19.52 10.42 6.26
N ARG A 227 20.44 10.83 5.38
CA ARG A 227 21.81 11.21 5.74
C ARG A 227 21.88 12.44 6.66
N LYS A 228 21.00 13.42 6.46
CA LYS A 228 20.90 14.62 7.30
C LYS A 228 20.33 14.34 8.70
N ASN A 229 19.60 13.23 8.89
CA ASN A 229 18.89 12.91 10.12
C ASN A 229 19.39 11.61 10.79
N THR A 230 20.69 11.33 10.72
CA THR A 230 21.28 10.14 11.35
C THR A 230 21.29 10.21 12.88
N PRO A 231 21.13 9.09 13.60
CA PRO A 231 20.88 7.74 13.10
C PRO A 231 19.44 7.59 12.57
N CYS A 232 19.30 7.02 11.38
CA CYS A 232 18.03 6.95 10.66
C CYS A 232 17.78 5.56 10.04
N ILE A 233 16.53 5.11 10.07
CA ILE A 233 16.06 3.97 9.29
C ILE A 233 15.31 4.52 8.08
N LEU A 234 15.84 4.25 6.89
CA LEU A 234 15.18 4.54 5.62
C LEU A 234 14.45 3.28 5.16
N PHE A 235 13.13 3.34 5.15
CA PHE A 235 12.27 2.22 4.83
C PHE A 235 11.56 2.43 3.50
N PHE A 236 11.82 1.52 2.56
CA PHE A 236 11.12 1.45 1.28
C PHE A 236 10.03 0.39 1.33
N ASP A 237 8.77 0.80 1.25
CA ASP A 237 7.65 -0.14 1.16
C ASP A 237 7.34 -0.46 -0.31
N GLU A 238 6.86 -1.68 -0.56
CA GLU A 238 6.46 -2.15 -1.89
C GLU A 238 7.57 -2.05 -2.95
N VAL A 239 8.81 -2.50 -2.60
CA VAL A 239 9.96 -2.42 -3.51
C VAL A 239 9.80 -3.24 -4.81
N ASP A 240 8.85 -4.17 -4.85
CA ASP A 240 8.41 -4.89 -6.04
C ASP A 240 7.79 -3.97 -7.11
N ALA A 241 7.31 -2.78 -6.74
CA ALA A 241 6.79 -1.79 -7.70
C ALA A 241 7.82 -1.35 -8.76
N ILE A 242 9.12 -1.39 -8.45
CA ILE A 242 10.20 -1.05 -9.41
C ILE A 242 10.87 -2.29 -10.01
N GLY A 243 10.43 -3.49 -9.62
CA GLY A 243 11.11 -4.76 -9.92
C GLY A 243 10.64 -5.47 -11.18
N GLY A 244 9.74 -4.90 -11.99
CA GLY A 244 9.19 -5.55 -13.18
C GLY A 244 10.26 -6.19 -14.07
N ARG A 245 10.06 -7.47 -14.46
CA ARG A 245 10.99 -8.25 -15.29
C ARG A 245 11.37 -7.47 -16.55
N ARG A 246 12.66 -7.45 -16.85
CA ARG A 246 13.29 -6.71 -17.98
C ARG A 246 12.76 -7.07 -19.38
N ASP A 247 11.89 -8.09 -19.50
CA ASP A 247 11.45 -8.69 -20.77
C ASP A 247 10.11 -8.16 -21.32
N GLN A 248 9.45 -7.21 -20.65
CA GLN A 248 8.19 -6.63 -21.12
C GLN A 248 8.33 -5.16 -21.50
N GLN A 249 7.79 -4.84 -22.69
CA GLN A 249 7.96 -3.66 -23.53
C GLN A 249 7.53 -2.30 -22.92
N GLU A 250 8.04 -1.22 -23.53
CA GLU A 250 7.57 0.17 -23.60
C GLU A 250 6.77 0.72 -22.40
N GLY A 251 7.29 1.22 -21.42
CA GLY A 251 6.75 1.79 -20.18
C GLY A 251 7.70 1.65 -19.01
N GLN A 252 8.79 0.89 -19.20
CA GLN A 252 9.71 0.48 -18.12
C GLN A 252 10.94 1.36 -18.00
N GLN A 253 11.10 2.41 -18.80
CA GLN A 253 12.32 3.23 -18.76
C GLN A 253 12.47 3.93 -17.39
N TYR A 254 11.40 4.50 -16.87
CA TYR A 254 11.39 5.15 -15.56
C TYR A 254 11.63 4.15 -14.40
N MET A 255 11.14 2.91 -14.50
CA MET A 255 11.43 1.86 -13.49
C MET A 255 12.90 1.47 -13.49
N LYS A 256 13.52 1.32 -14.66
CA LYS A 256 14.97 1.07 -14.79
C LYS A 256 15.79 2.22 -14.23
N MET A 257 15.36 3.45 -14.46
CA MET A 257 16.00 4.65 -13.92
C MET A 257 15.89 4.68 -12.39
N ALA A 258 14.72 4.34 -11.82
CA ALA A 258 14.52 4.21 -10.39
C ALA A 258 15.46 3.17 -9.75
N VAL A 259 15.54 1.96 -10.35
CA VAL A 259 16.48 0.92 -9.90
C VAL A 259 17.91 1.41 -9.96
N ASN A 260 18.34 2.00 -11.08
CA ASN A 260 19.70 2.49 -11.24
C ASN A 260 20.04 3.60 -10.23
N GLN A 261 19.10 4.52 -9.96
CA GLN A 261 19.31 5.55 -8.95
C GLN A 261 19.41 4.96 -7.54
N MET A 262 18.56 3.98 -7.20
CA MET A 262 18.70 3.27 -5.91
C MET A 262 20.04 2.57 -5.79
N LEU A 263 20.52 1.91 -6.85
CA LEU A 263 21.82 1.27 -6.88
C LEU A 263 22.96 2.28 -6.66
N TYR A 264 22.87 3.45 -7.32
CA TYR A 264 23.84 4.54 -7.16
C TYR A 264 23.86 5.06 -5.71
N GLU A 265 22.69 5.30 -5.12
CA GLU A 265 22.56 5.81 -3.74
C GLU A 265 23.02 4.79 -2.68
N MET A 266 22.91 3.49 -2.96
CA MET A 266 23.33 2.45 -2.03
C MET A 266 24.85 2.18 -2.08
N ASP A 267 25.44 2.15 -3.28
CA ASP A 267 26.83 1.69 -3.52
C ASP A 267 27.71 2.77 -4.12
N GLY A 268 27.20 3.97 -4.48
CA GLY A 268 27.94 5.02 -5.15
C GLY A 268 29.22 5.42 -4.38
N VAL A 269 30.28 5.77 -5.09
CA VAL A 269 31.57 6.19 -4.51
C VAL A 269 31.41 7.36 -3.52
N GLU A 270 30.38 8.17 -3.72
CA GLU A 270 30.03 9.31 -2.85
C GLU A 270 28.96 8.96 -1.81
N ALA A 271 28.46 7.73 -1.79
CA ALA A 271 27.37 7.32 -0.91
C ALA A 271 27.85 7.16 0.54
N ASN A 272 27.78 8.24 1.30
CA ASN A 272 28.05 8.20 2.74
C ASN A 272 26.78 7.83 3.52
N ASN A 273 26.46 6.55 3.54
CA ASN A 273 25.31 6.00 4.30
C ASN A 273 25.67 5.60 5.74
N GLN A 274 26.68 6.24 6.34
CA GLN A 274 27.06 5.96 7.73
C GLN A 274 25.89 6.29 8.68
N ASN A 275 25.53 5.30 9.51
CA ASN A 275 24.41 5.37 10.46
C ASN A 275 23.00 5.54 9.80
N VAL A 276 22.88 5.27 8.48
CA VAL A 276 21.62 5.08 7.80
C VAL A 276 21.44 3.58 7.55
N LEU A 277 20.38 3.00 8.10
CA LEU A 277 20.02 1.61 7.81
C LEU A 277 18.88 1.60 6.78
N ILE A 278 19.14 0.98 5.64
CA ILE A 278 18.18 0.88 4.55
C ILE A 278 17.41 -0.44 4.70
N ILE A 279 16.09 -0.37 4.76
CA ILE A 279 15.22 -1.56 4.83
C ILE A 279 14.22 -1.45 3.69
N ALA A 280 14.08 -2.51 2.91
CA ALA A 280 13.02 -2.61 1.91
C ALA A 280 12.03 -3.71 2.29
N ALA A 281 10.75 -3.51 1.98
CA ALA A 281 9.71 -4.52 2.13
C ALA A 281 9.06 -4.87 0.80
N THR A 282 8.74 -6.14 0.61
CA THR A 282 8.04 -6.62 -0.57
C THR A 282 7.06 -7.74 -0.25
N ASN A 283 5.96 -7.79 -1.01
CA ASN A 283 5.04 -8.92 -1.04
C ASN A 283 5.39 -9.91 -2.16
N ALA A 284 6.19 -9.50 -3.15
CA ALA A 284 6.57 -10.29 -4.32
C ALA A 284 8.10 -10.35 -4.47
N PRO A 285 8.80 -11.11 -3.61
CA PRO A 285 10.26 -11.17 -3.63
C PRO A 285 10.85 -11.67 -4.95
N TRP A 286 10.06 -12.42 -5.73
CA TRP A 286 10.42 -12.89 -7.07
C TRP A 286 10.39 -11.79 -8.15
N ASP A 287 9.74 -10.65 -7.87
CA ASP A 287 9.66 -9.51 -8.79
C ASP A 287 10.72 -8.44 -8.48
N VAL A 288 11.45 -8.54 -7.36
CA VAL A 288 12.54 -7.62 -7.01
C VAL A 288 13.75 -7.84 -7.91
N ASP A 289 14.28 -6.77 -8.52
CA ASP A 289 15.45 -6.86 -9.42
C ASP A 289 16.64 -7.55 -8.72
N PRO A 290 17.21 -8.60 -9.33
CA PRO A 290 18.38 -9.29 -8.78
C PRO A 290 19.56 -8.37 -8.46
N ALA A 291 19.73 -7.27 -9.19
CA ALA A 291 20.78 -6.31 -8.92
C ALA A 291 20.67 -5.66 -7.53
N LEU A 292 19.46 -5.42 -7.05
CA LEU A 292 19.21 -4.89 -5.70
C LEU A 292 19.58 -5.89 -4.59
N ARG A 293 19.63 -7.19 -4.88
CA ARG A 293 19.91 -8.26 -3.91
C ARG A 293 21.38 -8.69 -3.82
N ARG A 294 22.27 -8.00 -4.54
CA ARG A 294 23.72 -8.31 -4.50
C ARG A 294 24.38 -7.82 -3.21
N SER A 295 25.59 -8.33 -2.93
CA SER A 295 26.42 -7.87 -1.82
C SER A 295 26.63 -6.35 -1.86
N GLY A 296 26.62 -5.71 -0.69
CA GLY A 296 26.67 -4.25 -0.58
C GLY A 296 25.29 -3.57 -0.61
N ARG A 297 24.26 -4.23 -1.15
CA ARG A 297 22.88 -3.72 -1.29
C ARG A 297 21.96 -4.44 -0.31
N PHE A 298 20.78 -4.90 -0.72
CA PHE A 298 19.91 -5.73 0.11
C PHE A 298 20.46 -7.15 0.26
N SER A 299 21.64 -7.26 0.85
CA SER A 299 22.35 -8.54 1.01
C SER A 299 21.77 -9.44 2.08
N LYS A 300 21.06 -8.87 3.07
CA LYS A 300 20.37 -9.63 4.12
C LYS A 300 18.88 -9.70 3.80
N THR A 301 18.34 -10.92 3.80
CA THR A 301 16.90 -11.17 3.61
C THR A 301 16.29 -11.66 4.90
N ILE A 302 15.11 -11.13 5.26
CA ILE A 302 14.32 -11.55 6.44
C ILE A 302 12.92 -11.94 5.96
N TYR A 303 12.56 -13.19 6.19
CA TYR A 303 11.21 -13.69 5.91
C TYR A 303 10.28 -13.40 7.08
N LEU A 304 9.21 -12.63 6.85
CA LEU A 304 8.14 -12.41 7.81
C LEU A 304 6.97 -13.35 7.51
N PRO A 305 6.83 -14.45 8.27
CA PRO A 305 5.75 -15.41 8.07
C PRO A 305 4.40 -14.87 8.51
N GLU A 306 3.37 -15.63 8.24
CA GLU A 306 2.07 -15.46 8.87
C GLU A 306 2.15 -15.64 10.39
N PRO A 307 1.25 -15.00 11.15
CA PRO A 307 1.25 -15.13 12.61
C PRO A 307 0.94 -16.57 13.03
N ASP A 308 1.74 -17.12 13.92
CA ASP A 308 1.49 -18.40 14.57
C ASP A 308 0.24 -18.32 15.49
N ARG A 309 -0.19 -19.44 16.03
CA ARG A 309 -1.38 -19.50 16.89
C ARG A 309 -1.30 -18.54 18.07
N THR A 310 -0.16 -18.45 18.72
CA THR A 310 0.05 -17.56 19.88
C THR A 310 -0.01 -16.09 19.47
N SER A 311 0.58 -15.75 18.35
CA SER A 311 0.52 -14.41 17.76
C SER A 311 -0.89 -14.05 17.32
N ARG A 312 -1.64 -14.98 16.70
CA ARG A 312 -3.05 -14.71 16.32
C ARG A 312 -3.92 -14.41 17.55
N ILE A 313 -3.77 -15.19 18.63
CA ILE A 313 -4.46 -14.92 19.89
C ILE A 313 -4.10 -13.53 20.42
N ALA A 314 -2.83 -13.18 20.42
CA ALA A 314 -2.35 -11.89 20.91
C ALA A 314 -2.88 -10.72 20.05
N ILE A 315 -2.88 -10.87 18.71
CA ILE A 315 -3.41 -9.88 17.75
C ILE A 315 -4.92 -9.68 17.97
N LEU A 316 -5.69 -10.77 18.06
CA LEU A 316 -7.13 -10.70 18.31
C LEU A 316 -7.43 -9.99 19.64
N LYS A 317 -6.73 -10.33 20.72
CA LYS A 317 -6.86 -9.67 22.03
C LYS A 317 -6.52 -8.20 21.96
N MET A 318 -5.43 -7.84 21.27
CA MET A 318 -4.98 -6.46 21.13
C MET A 318 -6.04 -5.59 20.45
N HIS A 319 -6.58 -6.04 19.32
CA HIS A 319 -7.63 -5.30 18.60
C HIS A 319 -8.98 -5.28 19.33
N ALA A 320 -9.29 -6.34 20.08
CA ALA A 320 -10.53 -6.45 20.86
C ALA A 320 -10.50 -5.62 22.15
N LYS A 321 -9.33 -5.26 22.68
CA LYS A 321 -9.16 -4.61 24.01
C LYS A 321 -9.99 -3.34 24.20
N LYS A 322 -10.24 -2.58 23.13
CA LYS A 322 -11.03 -1.32 23.17
C LYS A 322 -12.51 -1.52 22.81
N ARG A 323 -12.97 -2.74 22.67
CA ARG A 323 -14.35 -3.07 22.27
C ARG A 323 -15.18 -3.51 23.48
N PRO A 324 -16.47 -3.26 23.51
CA PRO A 324 -17.35 -3.77 24.56
C PRO A 324 -17.53 -5.28 24.39
N LEU A 325 -16.71 -6.08 25.04
CA LEU A 325 -16.76 -7.53 24.96
C LEU A 325 -17.74 -8.12 25.99
N GLY A 326 -18.43 -9.20 25.61
CA GLY A 326 -19.22 -10.01 26.51
C GLY A 326 -18.35 -10.75 27.56
N LEU A 327 -18.99 -11.33 28.53
CA LEU A 327 -18.32 -11.92 29.72
C LEU A 327 -17.32 -13.02 29.39
N TRP A 328 -17.46 -13.72 28.27
CA TRP A 328 -16.59 -14.85 27.93
C TRP A 328 -16.34 -14.93 26.42
N ILE A 329 -15.11 -14.59 25.99
CA ILE A 329 -14.61 -14.75 24.63
C ILE A 329 -13.38 -15.69 24.66
N PRO A 330 -13.50 -16.93 24.16
CA PRO A 330 -12.37 -17.88 24.17
C PRO A 330 -11.40 -17.57 23.03
N PHE A 331 -10.49 -16.62 23.23
CA PHE A 331 -9.49 -16.23 22.23
C PHE A 331 -8.57 -17.38 21.79
N SER A 332 -8.36 -18.38 22.64
CA SER A 332 -7.60 -19.60 22.28
C SER A 332 -8.31 -20.39 21.17
N PHE A 333 -9.63 -20.43 21.22
CA PHE A 333 -10.48 -21.04 20.20
C PHE A 333 -10.47 -20.19 18.91
N LEU A 334 -10.66 -18.87 19.02
CA LEU A 334 -10.59 -17.97 17.87
C LEU A 334 -9.22 -18.05 17.17
N GLY A 335 -8.13 -18.16 17.92
CA GLY A 335 -6.80 -18.37 17.37
C GLY A 335 -6.62 -19.70 16.64
N LEU A 336 -7.37 -20.75 17.00
CA LEU A 336 -7.43 -22.02 16.26
C LEU A 336 -8.27 -21.86 14.97
N ALA A 337 -9.46 -21.28 15.10
CA ALA A 337 -10.39 -21.09 13.98
C ALA A 337 -9.89 -20.14 12.88
N THR A 338 -8.88 -19.31 13.19
CA THR A 338 -8.25 -18.36 12.25
C THR A 338 -6.90 -18.85 11.74
N GLU A 339 -6.72 -20.16 11.58
CA GLU A 339 -5.50 -20.70 11.00
C GLU A 339 -5.29 -20.18 9.58
N ALA A 340 -4.02 -19.85 9.25
CA ALA A 340 -3.64 -19.26 7.97
C ALA A 340 -4.28 -17.88 7.67
N TYR A 341 -4.61 -17.09 8.68
CA TYR A 341 -5.07 -15.71 8.49
C TYR A 341 -3.92 -14.71 8.72
N ALA A 342 -3.85 -13.68 7.88
CA ALA A 342 -2.92 -12.57 8.05
C ALA A 342 -3.30 -11.68 9.23
N SER A 343 -2.38 -10.87 9.73
CA SER A 343 -2.65 -9.92 10.82
C SER A 343 -3.74 -8.91 10.45
N SER A 344 -3.79 -8.49 9.20
CA SER A 344 -4.86 -7.63 8.65
C SER A 344 -6.23 -8.31 8.64
N ASP A 345 -6.27 -9.61 8.31
CA ASP A 345 -7.52 -10.38 8.33
C ASP A 345 -8.06 -10.51 9.75
N LEU A 346 -7.19 -10.75 10.74
CA LEU A 346 -7.56 -10.83 12.15
C LEU A 346 -8.13 -9.51 12.69
N LYS A 347 -7.54 -8.38 12.28
CA LYS A 347 -8.08 -7.06 12.58
C LYS A 347 -9.49 -6.91 11.99
N ALA A 348 -9.65 -7.24 10.70
CA ALA A 348 -10.95 -7.16 10.02
C ALA A 348 -12.01 -8.02 10.71
N ILE A 349 -11.67 -9.22 11.18
CA ILE A 349 -12.59 -10.08 11.95
C ILE A 349 -13.09 -9.38 13.23
N VAL A 350 -12.18 -8.72 13.96
CA VAL A 350 -12.57 -7.98 15.17
C VAL A 350 -13.47 -6.78 14.83
N ASP A 351 -13.16 -6.08 13.76
CA ASP A 351 -13.94 -4.94 13.29
C ASP A 351 -15.32 -5.39 12.80
N ASP A 352 -15.41 -6.46 12.00
CA ASP A 352 -16.65 -7.04 11.50
C ASP A 352 -17.52 -7.57 12.66
N ALA A 353 -16.95 -8.31 13.62
CA ALA A 353 -17.64 -8.80 14.79
C ALA A 353 -18.21 -7.65 15.64
N SER A 354 -17.47 -6.54 15.75
CA SER A 354 -17.93 -5.35 16.48
C SER A 354 -19.01 -4.57 15.73
N THR A 355 -19.06 -4.68 14.41
CA THR A 355 -20.05 -4.01 13.55
C THR A 355 -21.46 -4.60 13.73
N ILE A 356 -21.58 -5.89 14.09
CA ILE A 356 -22.89 -6.54 14.26
C ILE A 356 -23.71 -5.88 15.38
N PRO A 357 -23.26 -5.85 16.65
CA PRO A 357 -24.02 -5.21 17.73
C PRO A 357 -24.15 -3.70 17.55
N TRP A 358 -23.17 -3.05 16.92
CA TRP A 358 -23.25 -1.64 16.58
C TRP A 358 -24.40 -1.36 15.60
N ARG A 359 -24.54 -2.16 14.54
CA ARG A 359 -25.64 -2.03 13.56
C ARG A 359 -26.99 -2.28 14.19
N GLU A 360 -27.10 -3.30 15.04
CA GLU A 360 -28.34 -3.59 15.77
C GLU A 360 -28.78 -2.41 16.67
N ALA A 361 -27.79 -1.85 17.40
CA ALA A 361 -28.07 -0.68 18.23
C ALA A 361 -28.46 0.55 17.38
N PHE A 362 -27.78 0.78 16.26
CA PHE A 362 -28.07 1.89 15.35
C PHE A 362 -29.49 1.78 14.79
N MET A 363 -29.85 0.63 14.22
CA MET A 363 -31.21 0.38 13.69
C MET A 363 -32.26 0.46 14.78
N GLY A 364 -31.96 0.01 16.00
CA GLY A 364 -32.84 0.14 17.15
C GLY A 364 -33.09 1.61 17.53
N ILE A 365 -32.04 2.44 17.50
CA ILE A 365 -32.13 3.88 17.75
C ILE A 365 -32.97 4.56 16.67
N GLU A 366 -32.74 4.28 15.39
CA GLU A 366 -33.53 4.85 14.29
C GLU A 366 -35.01 4.51 14.42
N LYS A 367 -35.32 3.23 14.61
CA LYS A 367 -36.73 2.79 14.82
C LYS A 367 -37.39 3.48 16.01
N LYS A 368 -36.66 3.59 17.13
CA LYS A 368 -37.18 4.24 18.32
C LYS A 368 -37.35 5.74 18.13
N THR A 369 -36.47 6.38 17.43
CA THR A 369 -36.56 7.79 17.04
C THR A 369 -37.81 8.04 16.19
N GLU A 370 -38.09 7.20 15.20
CA GLU A 370 -39.30 7.30 14.36
C GLU A 370 -40.58 7.13 15.18
N GLU A 371 -40.59 6.19 16.14
CA GLU A 371 -41.73 5.99 17.05
C GLU A 371 -42.01 7.25 17.88
N LEU A 372 -40.95 7.88 18.43
CA LEU A 372 -41.05 9.09 19.26
C LEU A 372 -41.46 10.31 18.42
N LEU A 373 -40.99 10.44 17.18
CA LEU A 373 -41.39 11.50 16.25
C LEU A 373 -42.91 11.37 15.90
N LYS A 374 -43.38 10.16 15.64
CA LYS A 374 -44.82 9.90 15.41
C LYS A 374 -45.69 10.24 16.65
N GLY A 375 -45.08 10.18 17.84
CA GLY A 375 -45.70 10.63 19.11
C GLY A 375 -45.69 12.14 19.32
N GLY A 376 -45.20 12.95 18.36
CA GLY A 376 -45.17 14.42 18.42
C GLY A 376 -43.99 15.03 19.14
N MET A 377 -42.93 14.24 19.43
CA MET A 377 -41.71 14.74 20.07
C MET A 377 -40.86 15.50 19.09
N ALA A 378 -40.14 16.56 19.53
CA ALA A 378 -39.15 17.26 18.70
C ALA A 378 -37.97 16.34 18.36
N LYS A 379 -37.41 16.47 17.13
CA LYS A 379 -36.39 15.57 16.58
C LYS A 379 -35.20 15.36 17.49
N GLU A 380 -34.61 16.45 18.00
CA GLU A 380 -33.43 16.39 18.88
C GLU A 380 -33.68 15.64 20.18
N GLN A 381 -34.88 15.88 20.78
CA GLN A 381 -35.30 15.19 22.00
C GLN A 381 -35.61 13.71 21.75
N ALA A 382 -36.23 13.38 20.62
CA ALA A 382 -36.50 12.01 20.20
C ALA A 382 -35.19 11.22 19.98
N GLU A 383 -34.19 11.77 19.32
CA GLU A 383 -32.88 11.14 19.10
C GLU A 383 -32.15 10.91 20.43
N GLU A 384 -32.13 11.91 21.32
CA GLU A 384 -31.46 11.78 22.62
C GLU A 384 -32.13 10.74 23.52
N LEU A 385 -33.45 10.72 23.53
CA LEU A 385 -34.21 9.75 24.32
C LEU A 385 -34.11 8.33 23.76
N ALA A 386 -34.12 8.17 22.42
CA ALA A 386 -33.91 6.89 21.76
C ALA A 386 -32.53 6.30 22.09
N LYS A 387 -31.45 7.13 22.05
CA LYS A 387 -30.08 6.71 22.45
C LYS A 387 -29.99 6.23 23.89
N LYS A 388 -30.78 6.80 24.80
CA LYS A 388 -30.86 6.38 26.22
C LYS A 388 -31.68 5.10 26.42
N GLN A 389 -32.73 4.89 25.62
CA GLN A 389 -33.67 3.76 25.79
C GLN A 389 -33.18 2.49 25.09
N VAL A 390 -32.42 2.60 24.00
CA VAL A 390 -31.96 1.42 23.27
C VAL A 390 -30.76 0.80 23.99
N LYS A 391 -30.97 -0.45 24.46
CA LYS A 391 -29.93 -1.21 25.14
C LYS A 391 -28.86 -1.68 24.15
N GLN A 392 -27.64 -1.26 24.33
CA GLN A 392 -26.48 -1.73 23.57
C GLN A 392 -26.01 -3.06 24.16
N ARG A 393 -25.89 -4.08 23.31
CA ARG A 393 -25.30 -5.36 23.74
C ARG A 393 -23.79 -5.40 23.45
N PRO A 394 -23.02 -6.15 24.26
CA PRO A 394 -21.60 -6.36 23.97
C PRO A 394 -21.40 -7.30 22.77
N VAL A 395 -20.17 -7.30 22.26
CA VAL A 395 -19.69 -8.25 21.22
C VAL A 395 -19.59 -9.65 21.84
N THR A 396 -20.21 -10.63 21.22
CA THR A 396 -20.27 -12.02 21.71
C THR A 396 -19.38 -12.96 20.87
N LEU A 397 -19.20 -14.19 21.35
CA LEU A 397 -18.55 -15.24 20.56
C LEU A 397 -19.30 -15.50 19.23
N GLY A 398 -20.61 -15.43 19.23
CA GLY A 398 -21.43 -15.60 18.01
C GLY A 398 -21.09 -14.58 16.92
N ASP A 399 -20.85 -13.32 17.31
CA ASP A 399 -20.45 -12.28 16.38
C ASP A 399 -19.07 -12.56 15.74
N PHE A 400 -18.11 -13.06 16.54
CA PHE A 400 -16.82 -13.50 16.02
C PHE A 400 -16.93 -14.69 15.07
N VAL A 401 -17.76 -15.68 15.39
CA VAL A 401 -18.01 -16.84 14.52
C VAL A 401 -18.67 -16.39 13.21
N ALA A 402 -19.63 -15.50 13.25
CA ALA A 402 -20.26 -14.93 12.05
C ALA A 402 -19.26 -14.16 11.18
N ALA A 403 -18.39 -13.36 11.80
CA ALA A 403 -17.33 -12.64 11.10
C ALA A 403 -16.31 -13.57 10.43
N ILE A 404 -15.86 -14.63 11.13
CA ILE A 404 -14.94 -15.66 10.58
C ILE A 404 -15.60 -16.41 9.42
N ALA A 405 -16.88 -16.78 9.54
CA ALA A 405 -17.60 -17.50 8.48
C ALA A 405 -17.71 -16.67 7.19
N LYS A 406 -17.81 -15.35 7.31
CA LYS A 406 -17.89 -14.41 6.18
C LYS A 406 -16.51 -14.09 5.57
N LYS A 407 -15.47 -13.99 6.40
CA LYS A 407 -14.13 -13.58 5.99
C LYS A 407 -13.30 -14.78 5.55
N ARG A 408 -12.82 -14.75 4.30
CA ARG A 408 -11.81 -15.70 3.82
C ARG A 408 -10.41 -15.18 4.10
N SER A 409 -9.47 -16.07 4.37
CA SER A 409 -8.05 -15.72 4.49
C SER A 409 -7.53 -15.12 3.17
N SER A 410 -6.71 -14.09 3.28
CA SER A 410 -6.02 -13.45 2.14
C SER A 410 -4.74 -14.19 1.71
N LEU A 411 -4.28 -15.17 2.49
CA LEU A 411 -2.97 -15.81 2.30
C LEU A 411 -2.93 -16.91 1.21
N PRO A 412 -3.95 -17.77 1.02
CA PRO A 412 -3.86 -18.88 0.06
C PRO A 412 -3.49 -18.44 -1.36
N PRO A 413 -4.09 -17.37 -1.94
CA PRO A 413 -3.72 -16.92 -3.29
C PRO A 413 -2.25 -16.51 -3.40
N TRP A 414 -1.69 -15.88 -2.36
CA TRP A 414 -0.31 -15.49 -2.32
C TRP A 414 0.64 -16.69 -2.29
N TYR A 415 0.33 -17.72 -1.48
CA TYR A 415 1.14 -18.93 -1.44
C TYR A 415 1.10 -19.71 -2.75
N GLU A 416 -0.04 -19.75 -3.43
CA GLU A 416 -0.14 -20.35 -4.78
C GLU A 416 0.71 -19.58 -5.80
N GLN A 417 0.70 -18.25 -5.74
CA GLN A 417 1.57 -17.44 -6.58
C GLN A 417 3.05 -17.67 -6.25
N ALA A 418 3.42 -17.67 -4.98
CA ALA A 418 4.78 -17.95 -4.53
C ALA A 418 5.25 -19.33 -5.01
N LYS A 419 4.39 -20.37 -4.88
CA LYS A 419 4.66 -21.72 -5.38
C LYS A 419 4.96 -21.74 -6.88
N LYS A 420 4.16 -21.02 -7.69
CA LYS A 420 4.37 -20.91 -9.13
C LYS A 420 5.67 -20.21 -9.50
N GLN A 421 6.12 -19.23 -8.72
CA GLN A 421 7.30 -18.43 -9.04
C GLN A 421 8.61 -19.06 -8.52
N ILE A 422 8.58 -19.65 -7.32
CA ILE A 422 9.78 -20.14 -6.61
C ILE A 422 9.84 -21.67 -6.61
N GLY A 423 8.69 -22.34 -6.60
CA GLY A 423 8.58 -23.79 -6.53
C GLY A 423 8.92 -24.51 -7.85
N LYS A 424 9.06 -25.83 -7.79
CA LYS A 424 9.11 -26.67 -8.98
C LYS A 424 7.77 -26.64 -9.66
N GLN A 425 7.75 -26.40 -10.98
CA GLN A 425 6.53 -26.46 -11.78
C GLN A 425 6.33 -27.89 -12.27
N GLU A 426 5.16 -28.48 -11.98
CA GLU A 426 4.73 -29.73 -12.57
C GLU A 426 3.85 -29.40 -13.79
N GLU A 427 4.35 -29.60 -14.99
CA GLU A 427 3.55 -29.55 -16.23
C GLU A 427 3.01 -30.96 -16.54
N LEU A 428 1.69 -31.08 -16.54
CA LEU A 428 1.01 -32.27 -17.06
C LEU A 428 0.91 -32.12 -18.57
N THR A 429 1.66 -32.93 -19.28
CA THR A 429 1.54 -33.04 -20.75
C THR A 429 0.85 -34.35 -21.08
N ILE A 430 -0.20 -34.33 -21.87
CA ILE A 430 -0.86 -35.53 -22.37
C ILE A 430 -0.17 -35.90 -23.69
N ILE A 431 0.58 -36.98 -23.70
CA ILE A 431 1.21 -37.55 -24.88
C ILE A 431 0.61 -38.95 -25.04
N ASP A 432 0.04 -39.26 -26.23
CA ASP A 432 -0.60 -40.54 -26.56
C ASP A 432 -1.66 -41.00 -25.54
N GLY A 433 -2.47 -40.05 -25.04
CA GLY A 433 -3.54 -40.34 -24.06
C GLY A 433 -3.06 -40.73 -22.67
N LYS A 434 -1.77 -40.60 -22.37
CA LYS A 434 -1.19 -40.82 -21.03
C LYS A 434 -0.69 -39.53 -20.46
N GLU A 435 -0.98 -39.32 -19.16
CA GLU A 435 -0.46 -38.17 -18.41
C GLU A 435 1.04 -38.33 -18.12
N HIS A 436 1.86 -37.49 -18.72
CA HIS A 436 3.28 -37.37 -18.42
C HIS A 436 3.52 -36.16 -17.55
N LYS A 437 4.03 -36.36 -16.33
CA LYS A 437 4.46 -35.28 -15.46
C LYS A 437 5.87 -34.83 -15.86
N LYS A 438 6.00 -33.61 -16.39
CA LYS A 438 7.28 -32.97 -16.61
C LYS A 438 7.54 -32.00 -15.44
N ILE A 439 8.56 -32.29 -14.65
CA ILE A 439 9.01 -31.39 -13.57
C ILE A 439 9.97 -30.41 -14.22
N THR A 440 9.54 -29.15 -14.37
CA THR A 440 10.39 -28.04 -14.78
C THR A 440 10.90 -27.28 -13.57
N ASP A 441 12.18 -26.93 -13.58
CA ASP A 441 12.75 -26.08 -12.54
C ASP A 441 12.11 -24.68 -12.58
N SER A 442 11.99 -24.05 -11.40
CA SER A 442 11.51 -22.68 -11.30
C SER A 442 12.37 -21.74 -12.15
N LYS A 443 11.80 -20.62 -12.55
CA LYS A 443 12.49 -19.55 -13.30
C LYS A 443 13.64 -18.89 -12.50
N MET A 444 13.80 -19.23 -11.22
CA MET A 444 14.86 -18.73 -10.34
C MET A 444 16.09 -19.64 -10.36
N GLY A 445 17.27 -19.04 -10.44
CA GLY A 445 18.55 -19.73 -10.33
C GLY A 445 18.82 -20.29 -8.92
N PRO A 446 19.83 -21.22 -8.77
CA PRO A 446 20.15 -21.83 -7.48
C PRO A 446 20.48 -20.83 -6.36
N GLY A 447 21.24 -19.79 -6.66
CA GLY A 447 21.59 -18.73 -5.67
C GLY A 447 20.40 -17.88 -5.24
N GLU A 448 19.42 -17.70 -6.12
CA GLU A 448 18.19 -16.97 -5.77
C GLU A 448 17.25 -17.82 -4.91
N LYS A 449 17.20 -19.14 -5.13
CA LYS A 449 16.46 -20.08 -4.27
C LYS A 449 16.99 -20.10 -2.85
N GLU A 450 18.32 -19.98 -2.69
CA GLU A 450 18.96 -19.95 -1.38
C GLU A 450 18.54 -18.70 -0.58
N ALA A 451 18.44 -17.53 -1.26
CA ALA A 451 17.97 -16.29 -0.63
C ALA A 451 16.53 -16.39 -0.09
N PHE A 452 15.71 -17.32 -0.61
CA PHE A 452 14.32 -17.53 -0.18
C PHE A 452 14.10 -18.91 0.45
N ARG A 453 15.13 -19.51 1.05
CA ARG A 453 15.10 -20.83 1.68
C ARG A 453 13.95 -21.00 2.68
N ASP A 454 13.70 -19.98 3.50
CA ASP A 454 12.66 -20.04 4.53
C ASP A 454 11.26 -20.11 3.91
N LEU A 455 11.01 -19.32 2.88
CA LEU A 455 9.75 -19.35 2.13
C LEU A 455 9.56 -20.70 1.43
N LEU A 456 10.60 -21.23 0.81
CA LEU A 456 10.56 -22.58 0.20
C LEU A 456 10.23 -23.66 1.22
N SER A 457 10.81 -23.57 2.43
CA SER A 457 10.50 -24.51 3.53
C SER A 457 9.02 -24.45 3.92
N VAL A 458 8.45 -23.25 4.01
CA VAL A 458 7.01 -23.07 4.34
C VAL A 458 6.12 -23.63 3.23
N ILE A 459 6.44 -23.35 1.95
CA ILE A 459 5.69 -23.84 0.80
C ILE A 459 5.70 -25.37 0.77
N ASN A 460 6.86 -26.01 0.97
CA ASN A 460 7.00 -27.47 0.98
C ASN A 460 6.24 -28.12 2.13
N LYS A 461 6.28 -27.53 3.34
CA LYS A 461 5.51 -28.02 4.49
C LYS A 461 3.99 -27.92 4.25
N ARG A 462 3.51 -26.84 3.63
CA ARG A 462 2.10 -26.67 3.29
C ARG A 462 1.63 -27.67 2.26
N ASN A 463 2.42 -27.96 1.22
CA ASN A 463 2.08 -28.99 0.26
C ASN A 463 1.83 -30.34 0.94
N GLN A 464 2.73 -30.77 1.86
CA GLN A 464 2.55 -32.00 2.62
C GLN A 464 1.31 -31.98 3.54
N TRP A 465 0.87 -30.79 3.98
CA TRP A 465 -0.27 -30.63 4.87
C TRP A 465 -1.60 -30.62 4.11
N TYR A 466 -1.68 -29.94 2.96
CA TYR A 466 -2.86 -29.99 2.08
C TYR A 466 -3.13 -31.38 1.53
N ASP A 467 -2.10 -32.17 1.23
CA ASP A 467 -2.23 -33.56 0.79
C ASP A 467 -2.80 -34.47 1.91
N LYS A 468 -2.62 -34.11 3.20
CA LYS A 468 -3.12 -34.87 4.35
C LYS A 468 -4.50 -34.44 4.87
N ILE A 469 -4.88 -33.20 4.65
CA ILE A 469 -6.21 -32.70 5.01
C ILE A 469 -7.13 -32.87 3.79
N SER A 470 -7.61 -34.08 3.61
CA SER A 470 -8.73 -34.30 2.73
C SER A 470 -9.90 -33.38 3.14
N VAL A 471 -10.60 -32.90 2.14
CA VAL A 471 -11.73 -31.96 2.13
C VAL A 471 -12.79 -32.15 3.26
N THR A 472 -12.71 -33.21 4.03
CA THR A 472 -13.64 -33.62 5.09
C THR A 472 -13.59 -32.71 6.31
N ILE A 473 -12.43 -32.22 6.74
CA ILE A 473 -12.30 -31.39 7.96
C ILE A 473 -12.83 -29.97 7.72
N VAL A 474 -12.56 -29.40 6.53
CA VAL A 474 -13.01 -28.02 6.20
C VAL A 474 -14.53 -27.95 6.05
N LYS A 475 -15.20 -29.03 5.67
CA LYS A 475 -16.67 -29.11 5.57
C LYS A 475 -17.36 -29.43 6.91
N GLN A 476 -16.72 -30.10 7.84
CA GLN A 476 -17.34 -30.51 9.11
C GLN A 476 -17.11 -29.50 10.25
N VAL A 477 -16.03 -28.71 10.22
CA VAL A 477 -15.75 -27.70 11.25
C VAL A 477 -16.89 -26.68 11.39
N PRO A 478 -17.49 -26.09 10.34
CA PRO A 478 -18.61 -25.18 10.50
C PRO A 478 -19.86 -25.84 11.10
N LEU A 479 -20.16 -27.09 10.74
CA LEU A 479 -21.33 -27.82 11.26
C LEU A 479 -21.16 -28.25 12.73
N PHE A 480 -19.98 -28.67 13.11
CA PHE A 480 -19.66 -28.97 14.51
C PHE A 480 -19.76 -27.73 15.39
N PHE A 481 -19.30 -26.58 14.90
CA PHE A 481 -19.38 -25.29 15.61
C PHE A 481 -20.80 -24.73 15.67
N LEU A 482 -21.58 -24.83 14.59
CA LEU A 482 -23.00 -24.48 14.62
C LEU A 482 -23.72 -25.31 15.69
N ARG A 483 -23.44 -26.59 15.83
CA ARG A 483 -24.02 -27.46 16.87
C ARG A 483 -23.59 -27.02 18.28
N ILE A 484 -22.32 -26.60 18.51
CA ILE A 484 -21.88 -26.09 19.81
C ILE A 484 -22.51 -24.74 20.14
N VAL A 485 -22.60 -23.83 19.16
CA VAL A 485 -23.24 -22.50 19.36
C VAL A 485 -24.74 -22.65 19.62
N VAL A 486 -25.44 -23.50 18.88
CA VAL A 486 -26.87 -23.83 19.16
C VAL A 486 -27.05 -24.47 20.54
N PHE A 487 -26.13 -25.37 20.94
CA PHE A 487 -26.16 -26.00 22.25
C PHE A 487 -25.94 -25.01 23.41
N ILE A 488 -25.10 -23.99 23.22
CA ILE A 488 -24.82 -22.95 24.22
C ILE A 488 -25.94 -21.90 24.26
N THR A 489 -26.56 -21.58 23.11
CA THR A 489 -27.66 -20.57 23.02
C THR A 489 -29.02 -21.11 23.47
N GLU A 490 -29.25 -22.40 23.39
CA GLU A 490 -30.53 -23.04 23.83
C GLU A 490 -30.51 -23.52 25.28
N GLY A 491 -29.56 -23.07 26.10
CA GLY A 491 -29.59 -23.29 27.55
C GLY A 491 -29.55 -24.78 27.93
N GLY A 492 -28.47 -25.47 27.54
CA GLY A 492 -28.30 -26.92 27.64
C GLY A 492 -28.81 -27.57 28.91
N ARG A 493 -29.92 -28.26 28.83
CA ARG A 493 -30.23 -29.38 29.71
C ARG A 493 -29.88 -30.66 28.98
N ILE A 494 -28.81 -31.29 29.45
CA ILE A 494 -28.50 -32.68 29.08
C ILE A 494 -29.59 -33.56 29.70
N LYS A 495 -30.30 -34.29 28.89
CA LYS A 495 -30.90 -35.55 29.26
C LYS A 495 -30.03 -36.68 28.79
#